data_c3eb3336745a3cae2a48de9e340ca345
#
_entry.id   c3eb3336745a3cae2a48de9e340ca345
#
_cell.length_a   1.000
_cell.length_b   1.000
_cell.length_c   1.000
_cell.angle_alpha   90.00
_cell.angle_beta   90.00
_cell.angle_gamma   90.00
#
_symmetry.space_group_name_H-M   'P 1'
#
loop_
_entity.id
_entity.type
_entity.pdbx_description
1 polymer ?
#
loop_
_entity_poly.entity_id
_entity_poly.type
_entity_poly.pdbx_seq_one_letter_code
_entity_poly.pdbx_strand_id
1 'polypeptide(L)'
;MKKIKYLFLAVFLLIITFLFGAGTVYADVDYVYLGGMPAGFSLETRGAIVMGLSDVLTDKGLVSPAKNAGIEVGDILLSIDGEEVNDADDIERIIKNTGEKIIGIRRGGEELFTGIIPVKDMSGKMRLGIFVKDGVNGIGTISFIKGNRFASLGHPVAGEDGKPIEIRGGALYSCSITGVVKGERGTPGELRGFFL
;
A
#
# COMPACT_ATOMS: atom_id res chain seq x y z
N MET A 1 -65.23 -36.64 8.08
CA MET A 1 -64.68 -36.62 6.72
C MET A 1 -63.80 -35.42 6.43
N LYS A 2 -64.18 -34.19 6.80
CA LYS A 2 -63.31 -32.97 6.53
C LYS A 2 -61.91 -33.01 7.21
N LYS A 3 -61.81 -33.45 8.47
CA LYS A 3 -60.53 -33.53 9.22
C LYS A 3 -59.50 -34.48 8.59
N ILE A 4 -59.99 -35.61 8.01
CA ILE A 4 -59.14 -36.61 7.34
C ILE A 4 -58.54 -36.01 6.04
N LYS A 5 -59.29 -35.23 5.28
CA LYS A 5 -58.80 -34.57 4.06
C LYS A 5 -57.69 -33.56 4.38
N TYR A 6 -57.82 -32.80 5.45
CA TYR A 6 -56.78 -31.86 5.87
C TYR A 6 -55.49 -32.57 6.36
N LEU A 7 -55.65 -33.73 7.01
CA LEU A 7 -54.51 -34.56 7.42
C LEU A 7 -53.72 -35.05 6.20
N PHE A 8 -54.44 -35.60 5.19
CA PHE A 8 -53.81 -36.04 3.94
C PHE A 8 -53.10 -34.87 3.20
N LEU A 9 -53.71 -33.68 3.16
CA LEU A 9 -53.13 -32.50 2.54
C LEU A 9 -51.86 -32.06 3.27
N ALA A 10 -51.87 -32.08 4.61
CA ALA A 10 -50.72 -31.71 5.43
C ALA A 10 -49.55 -32.69 5.24
N VAL A 11 -49.81 -34.00 5.23
CA VAL A 11 -48.79 -35.02 4.96
C VAL A 11 -48.23 -34.92 3.54
N PHE A 12 -49.08 -34.65 2.56
CA PHE A 12 -48.66 -34.46 1.17
C PHE A 12 -47.73 -33.22 1.01
N LEU A 13 -48.09 -32.10 1.64
CA LEU A 13 -47.26 -30.91 1.67
C LEU A 13 -45.92 -31.16 2.38
N LEU A 14 -45.92 -31.91 3.47
CA LEU A 14 -44.71 -32.27 4.20
C LEU A 14 -43.79 -33.18 3.38
N ILE A 15 -44.32 -34.11 2.61
CA ILE A 15 -43.56 -34.94 1.68
C ILE A 15 -42.98 -34.10 0.55
N ILE A 16 -43.73 -33.15 -0.01
CA ILE A 16 -43.25 -32.24 -1.05
C ILE A 16 -42.10 -31.37 -0.52
N THR A 17 -42.23 -30.78 0.66
CA THR A 17 -41.15 -29.99 1.26
C THR A 17 -39.88 -30.81 1.54
N PHE A 18 -40.05 -32.09 1.91
CA PHE A 18 -38.93 -33.00 2.11
C PHE A 18 -38.23 -33.38 0.79
N LEU A 19 -39.02 -33.61 -0.28
CA LEU A 19 -38.49 -33.97 -1.61
C LEU A 19 -37.81 -32.80 -2.34
N PHE A 20 -38.33 -31.59 -2.17
CA PHE A 20 -37.77 -30.40 -2.83
C PHE A 20 -36.80 -29.59 -1.94
N GLY A 21 -36.77 -29.84 -0.61
CA GLY A 21 -35.91 -29.16 0.33
C GLY A 21 -34.51 -29.78 0.48
N ALA A 22 -34.26 -30.95 -0.09
CA ALA A 22 -32.93 -31.56 -0.10
C ALA A 22 -32.07 -30.97 -1.25
N GLY A 23 -31.74 -29.71 -1.14
CA GLY A 23 -30.68 -29.11 -1.99
C GLY A 23 -29.37 -29.84 -1.75
N THR A 24 -28.80 -30.43 -2.79
CA THR A 24 -27.42 -30.95 -2.72
C THR A 24 -26.47 -29.78 -2.57
N VAL A 25 -25.88 -29.68 -1.40
CA VAL A 25 -24.75 -28.75 -1.18
C VAL A 25 -23.54 -29.38 -1.87
N TYR A 26 -23.14 -28.82 -3.01
CA TYR A 26 -21.88 -29.15 -3.64
C TYR A 26 -20.79 -28.33 -2.92
N ALA A 27 -19.95 -28.99 -2.15
CA ALA A 27 -18.71 -28.39 -1.70
C ALA A 27 -17.73 -28.46 -2.88
N ASP A 28 -17.43 -27.31 -3.48
CA ASP A 28 -16.32 -27.21 -4.43
C ASP A 28 -15.01 -27.36 -3.65
N VAL A 29 -14.21 -28.37 -4.00
CA VAL A 29 -12.94 -28.62 -3.33
C VAL A 29 -11.88 -27.82 -4.06
N ASP A 30 -11.51 -26.71 -3.45
CA ASP A 30 -10.41 -25.88 -3.90
C ASP A 30 -9.06 -26.45 -3.43
N TYR A 31 -8.19 -26.77 -4.36
CA TYR A 31 -6.82 -27.18 -4.08
C TYR A 31 -5.90 -25.97 -4.08
N VAL A 32 -5.04 -25.90 -3.07
CA VAL A 32 -3.97 -24.89 -2.94
C VAL A 32 -2.65 -25.57 -2.67
N TYR A 33 -1.57 -24.97 -3.15
CA TYR A 33 -0.23 -25.37 -2.74
C TYR A 33 0.10 -24.65 -1.43
N LEU A 34 0.47 -25.43 -0.42
CA LEU A 34 0.92 -24.86 0.86
C LEU A 34 2.21 -24.08 0.62
N GLY A 35 2.27 -22.90 1.24
CA GLY A 35 3.44 -22.03 1.25
C GLY A 35 4.37 -22.35 2.43
N GLY A 36 4.77 -21.33 3.14
CA GLY A 36 5.78 -21.38 4.21
C GLY A 36 7.15 -20.92 3.71
N MET A 37 7.22 -20.46 2.45
CA MET A 37 8.45 -19.92 1.88
C MET A 37 8.55 -18.42 2.18
N PRO A 38 9.76 -17.93 2.57
CA PRO A 38 10.01 -16.51 2.66
C PRO A 38 9.99 -15.88 1.27
N ALA A 39 9.46 -14.66 1.20
CA ALA A 39 9.42 -13.87 -0.03
C ALA A 39 9.70 -12.40 0.27
N GLY A 40 10.43 -11.75 -0.62
CA GLY A 40 10.62 -10.31 -0.62
C GLY A 40 9.46 -9.63 -1.33
N PHE A 41 8.89 -8.62 -0.71
CA PHE A 41 7.84 -7.78 -1.27
C PHE A 41 8.39 -6.38 -1.50
N SER A 42 8.30 -5.88 -2.72
CA SER A 42 8.49 -4.48 -3.06
C SER A 42 7.12 -3.93 -3.39
N LEU A 43 6.58 -3.09 -2.52
CA LEU A 43 5.25 -2.51 -2.65
C LEU A 43 5.36 -1.06 -3.09
N GLU A 44 4.77 -0.73 -4.21
CA GLU A 44 4.70 0.63 -4.73
C GLU A 44 3.54 1.38 -4.06
N THR A 45 3.84 2.53 -3.49
CA THR A 45 2.84 3.39 -2.85
C THR A 45 2.19 4.32 -3.88
N ARG A 46 0.98 4.77 -3.60
CA ARG A 46 0.40 5.91 -4.31
C ARG A 46 0.96 7.19 -3.68
N GLY A 47 1.78 7.88 -4.46
CA GLY A 47 2.51 9.07 -4.00
C GLY A 47 3.90 8.74 -3.45
N ALA A 48 4.76 9.75 -3.47
CA ALA A 48 6.14 9.68 -2.99
C ALA A 48 6.21 10.10 -1.51
N ILE A 49 6.71 9.21 -0.64
CA ILE A 49 6.79 9.47 0.80
C ILE A 49 7.99 10.38 1.10
N VAL A 50 7.78 11.50 1.76
CA VAL A 50 8.83 12.43 2.20
C VAL A 50 9.57 11.82 3.38
N MET A 51 10.83 11.42 3.14
CA MET A 51 11.70 10.78 4.14
C MET A 51 12.63 11.78 4.83
N GLY A 52 12.81 12.95 4.24
CA GLY A 52 13.68 13.98 4.79
C GLY A 52 13.59 15.30 4.02
N LEU A 53 14.01 16.37 4.68
CA LEU A 53 14.12 17.70 4.11
C LEU A 53 15.58 18.14 4.13
N SER A 54 16.01 18.83 3.07
CA SER A 54 17.36 19.41 2.98
C SER A 54 17.31 20.83 2.48
N ASP A 55 18.34 21.58 2.86
CA ASP A 55 18.62 22.87 2.25
C ASP A 55 19.25 22.63 0.87
N VAL A 56 18.95 23.50 -0.07
CA VAL A 56 19.51 23.51 -1.42
C VAL A 56 20.53 24.62 -1.51
N LEU A 57 21.77 24.28 -1.90
CA LEU A 57 22.82 25.28 -2.15
C LEU A 57 22.60 25.90 -3.53
N THR A 58 22.32 27.19 -3.56
CA THR A 58 22.14 28.02 -4.77
C THR A 58 23.27 29.00 -4.92
N ASP A 59 23.32 29.73 -6.02
CA ASP A 59 24.24 30.87 -6.24
C ASP A 59 24.09 32.02 -5.22
N LYS A 60 22.92 32.07 -4.54
CA LYS A 60 22.57 33.07 -3.51
C LYS A 60 22.71 32.57 -2.08
N GLY A 61 23.17 31.33 -1.90
CA GLY A 61 23.27 30.66 -0.60
C GLY A 61 22.29 29.52 -0.40
N LEU A 62 22.15 29.07 0.85
CA LEU A 62 21.26 27.98 1.23
C LEU A 62 19.80 28.45 1.26
N VAL A 63 18.94 27.67 0.63
CA VAL A 63 17.48 27.90 0.57
C VAL A 63 16.76 26.59 0.90
N SER A 64 15.64 26.67 1.62
CA SER A 64 14.85 25.52 2.06
C SER A 64 13.43 25.55 1.45
N PRO A 65 13.24 25.25 0.16
CA PRO A 65 11.95 25.43 -0.49
C PRO A 65 10.84 24.63 0.18
N ALA A 66 11.08 23.35 0.45
CA ALA A 66 10.09 22.46 1.06
C ALA A 66 9.72 22.87 2.49
N LYS A 67 10.71 23.24 3.32
CA LYS A 67 10.46 23.77 4.67
C LYS A 67 9.62 25.05 4.64
N ASN A 68 9.96 25.96 3.72
CA ASN A 68 9.24 27.23 3.56
C ASN A 68 7.81 27.02 3.09
N ALA A 69 7.54 25.96 2.34
CA ALA A 69 6.22 25.55 1.89
C ALA A 69 5.44 24.75 2.97
N GLY A 70 6.03 24.48 4.13
CA GLY A 70 5.40 23.73 5.20
C GLY A 70 5.28 22.21 4.94
N ILE A 71 6.12 21.66 4.05
CA ILE A 71 6.23 20.22 3.85
C ILE A 71 6.97 19.60 5.04
N GLU A 72 6.53 18.44 5.50
CA GLU A 72 7.08 17.72 6.65
C GLU A 72 7.49 16.30 6.28
N VAL A 73 8.39 15.73 7.08
CA VAL A 73 8.72 14.30 6.99
C VAL A 73 7.47 13.47 7.32
N GLY A 74 7.22 12.43 6.55
CA GLY A 74 6.02 11.61 6.64
C GLY A 74 4.86 12.04 5.73
N ASP A 75 4.93 13.24 5.11
CA ASP A 75 3.97 13.60 4.07
C ASP A 75 4.06 12.65 2.88
N ILE A 76 2.93 12.39 2.24
CA ILE A 76 2.89 11.68 0.96
C ILE A 76 2.59 12.69 -0.13
N LEU A 77 3.56 12.92 -1.01
CA LEU A 77 3.44 13.81 -2.15
C LEU A 77 2.60 13.12 -3.23
N LEU A 78 1.41 13.64 -3.51
CA LEU A 78 0.46 13.04 -4.43
C LEU A 78 0.49 13.65 -5.82
N SER A 79 0.73 14.96 -5.91
CA SER A 79 0.69 15.69 -7.18
C SER A 79 1.52 16.97 -7.14
N ILE A 80 1.94 17.43 -8.33
CA ILE A 80 2.52 18.76 -8.56
C ILE A 80 1.78 19.37 -9.76
N ASP A 81 1.18 20.55 -9.58
CA ASP A 81 0.34 21.24 -10.58
C ASP A 81 -0.78 20.34 -11.15
N GLY A 82 -1.31 19.41 -10.32
CA GLY A 82 -2.34 18.45 -10.70
C GLY A 82 -1.83 17.22 -11.45
N GLU A 83 -0.54 17.13 -11.79
CA GLU A 83 0.08 15.94 -12.36
C GLU A 83 0.50 14.98 -11.22
N GLU A 84 0.12 13.70 -11.37
CA GLU A 84 0.38 12.67 -10.34
C GLU A 84 1.89 12.44 -10.16
N VAL A 85 2.30 12.28 -8.91
CA VAL A 85 3.68 12.01 -8.49
C VAL A 85 3.70 10.69 -7.74
N ASN A 86 4.57 9.78 -8.16
CA ASN A 86 4.75 8.48 -7.51
C ASN A 86 6.19 8.25 -7.03
N ASP A 87 7.17 8.90 -7.66
CA ASP A 87 8.60 8.71 -7.39
C ASP A 87 9.40 10.00 -7.55
N ALA A 88 10.71 9.92 -7.38
CA ALA A 88 11.62 11.06 -7.51
C ALA A 88 11.77 11.52 -8.97
N ASP A 89 11.65 10.61 -9.93
CA ASP A 89 11.79 10.93 -11.36
C ASP A 89 10.60 11.75 -11.85
N ASP A 90 9.39 11.45 -11.38
CA ASP A 90 8.19 12.27 -11.61
C ASP A 90 8.39 13.70 -11.11
N ILE A 91 8.91 13.85 -9.88
CA ILE A 91 9.21 15.16 -9.30
C ILE A 91 10.20 15.91 -10.18
N GLU A 92 11.35 15.30 -10.51
CA GLU A 92 12.37 15.93 -11.36
C GLU A 92 11.83 16.30 -12.76
N ARG A 93 10.92 15.50 -13.29
CA ARG A 93 10.29 15.75 -14.60
C ARG A 93 9.37 16.96 -14.57
N ILE A 94 8.55 17.11 -13.51
CA ILE A 94 7.52 18.15 -13.44
C ILE A 94 8.14 19.51 -13.04
N ILE A 95 9.15 19.54 -12.18
CA ILE A 95 9.73 20.79 -11.67
C ILE A 95 10.78 21.41 -12.57
N LYS A 96 10.94 20.97 -13.82
CA LYS A 96 11.99 21.48 -14.75
C LYS A 96 11.98 22.97 -14.95
N ASN A 97 10.82 23.62 -14.83
CA ASN A 97 10.66 25.05 -15.04
C ASN A 97 10.60 25.82 -13.73
N THR A 98 11.16 27.04 -13.75
CA THR A 98 11.01 28.01 -12.66
C THR A 98 9.57 28.49 -12.55
N GLY A 99 9.14 28.83 -11.36
CA GLY A 99 7.81 29.33 -11.05
C GLY A 99 7.24 28.60 -9.85
N GLU A 100 6.21 29.19 -9.27
CA GLU A 100 5.48 28.55 -8.18
C GLU A 100 4.77 27.30 -8.70
N LYS A 101 4.81 26.23 -7.90
CA LYS A 101 4.14 24.95 -8.12
C LYS A 101 3.15 24.72 -7.01
N ILE A 102 1.99 24.18 -7.34
CA ILE A 102 1.02 23.72 -6.34
C ILE A 102 1.28 22.24 -6.07
N ILE A 103 1.65 21.93 -4.84
CA ILE A 103 1.88 20.55 -4.40
C ILE A 103 0.66 20.06 -3.63
N GLY A 104 0.13 18.90 -4.04
CA GLY A 104 -0.85 18.13 -3.29
C GLY A 104 -0.12 17.10 -2.41
N ILE A 105 -0.33 17.17 -1.12
CA ILE A 105 0.22 16.23 -0.14
C ILE A 105 -0.89 15.58 0.66
N ARG A 106 -0.62 14.38 1.19
CA ARG A 106 -1.45 13.74 2.22
C ARG A 106 -0.69 13.74 3.53
N ARG A 107 -1.29 14.32 4.57
CA ARG A 107 -0.77 14.36 5.94
C ARG A 107 -1.87 13.93 6.90
N GLY A 108 -1.60 12.95 7.76
CA GLY A 108 -2.58 12.46 8.74
C GLY A 108 -3.88 11.92 8.13
N GLY A 109 -3.87 11.51 6.84
CA GLY A 109 -5.03 11.03 6.08
C GLY A 109 -5.85 12.13 5.40
N GLU A 110 -5.48 13.40 5.55
CA GLU A 110 -6.11 14.55 4.87
C GLU A 110 -5.26 15.00 3.69
N GLU A 111 -5.91 15.43 2.60
CA GLU A 111 -5.24 16.02 1.45
C GLU A 111 -5.13 17.52 1.63
N LEU A 112 -3.92 18.04 1.51
CA LEU A 112 -3.57 19.46 1.66
C LEU A 112 -2.88 19.94 0.38
N PHE A 113 -3.00 21.21 0.08
CA PHE A 113 -2.32 21.85 -1.04
C PHE A 113 -1.46 23.01 -0.55
N THR A 114 -0.24 23.10 -1.05
CA THR A 114 0.68 24.20 -0.71
C THR A 114 1.46 24.65 -1.93
N GLY A 115 1.77 25.95 -1.97
CA GLY A 115 2.63 26.53 -2.99
C GLY A 115 4.09 26.35 -2.65
N ILE A 116 4.91 25.95 -3.63
CA ILE A 116 6.36 25.84 -3.49
C ILE A 116 7.06 26.45 -4.71
N ILE A 117 8.18 27.10 -4.49
CA ILE A 117 9.02 27.63 -5.55
C ILE A 117 10.30 26.77 -5.64
N PRO A 118 10.42 25.90 -6.68
CA PRO A 118 11.65 25.15 -6.91
C PRO A 118 12.83 26.09 -7.13
N VAL A 119 14.00 25.74 -6.61
CA VAL A 119 15.22 26.53 -6.78
C VAL A 119 16.27 25.76 -7.57
N LYS A 120 17.12 26.49 -8.30
CA LYS A 120 18.22 25.92 -9.07
C LYS A 120 19.41 25.67 -8.13
N ASP A 121 19.90 24.43 -8.09
CA ASP A 121 21.13 24.10 -7.36
C ASP A 121 22.40 24.54 -8.14
N MET A 122 23.58 24.38 -7.51
CA MET A 122 24.86 24.73 -8.12
C MET A 122 25.17 23.94 -9.40
N SER A 123 24.54 22.80 -9.62
CA SER A 123 24.67 22.00 -10.85
C SER A 123 23.68 22.43 -11.95
N GLY A 124 22.81 23.39 -11.65
CA GLY A 124 21.79 23.89 -12.58
C GLY A 124 20.48 23.09 -12.59
N LYS A 125 20.33 22.09 -11.73
CA LYS A 125 19.09 21.30 -11.60
C LYS A 125 18.11 21.98 -10.66
N MET A 126 16.80 21.88 -11.01
CA MET A 126 15.73 22.35 -10.13
C MET A 126 15.55 21.38 -8.96
N ARG A 127 15.37 21.93 -7.74
CA ARG A 127 15.23 21.17 -6.50
C ARG A 127 14.13 21.73 -5.62
N LEU A 128 13.46 20.81 -4.91
CA LEU A 128 12.50 21.15 -3.85
C LEU A 128 13.14 21.07 -2.45
N GLY A 129 14.29 20.39 -2.31
CA GLY A 129 14.93 20.15 -1.01
C GLY A 129 14.21 19.05 -0.22
N ILE A 130 13.78 18.00 -0.89
CA ILE A 130 13.15 16.82 -0.28
C ILE A 130 13.88 15.53 -0.68
N PHE A 131 13.88 14.57 0.22
CA PHE A 131 14.21 13.17 -0.08
C PHE A 131 12.91 12.36 -0.02
N VAL A 132 12.64 11.63 -1.07
CA VAL A 132 11.42 10.83 -1.18
C VAL A 132 11.74 9.35 -1.36
N LYS A 133 10.76 8.52 -1.03
CA LYS A 133 10.74 7.08 -1.26
C LYS A 133 9.43 6.72 -1.97
N ASP A 134 9.52 5.88 -2.98
CA ASP A 134 8.44 5.48 -3.89
C ASP A 134 7.71 4.21 -3.49
N GLY A 135 8.12 3.61 -2.35
CA GLY A 135 7.52 2.35 -1.94
C GLY A 135 8.09 1.82 -0.63
N VAL A 136 7.63 0.64 -0.26
CA VAL A 136 8.03 -0.07 0.94
C VAL A 136 8.50 -1.48 0.59
N ASN A 137 9.70 -1.82 1.03
CA ASN A 137 10.25 -3.15 0.88
C ASN A 137 10.15 -3.91 2.20
N GLY A 138 9.82 -5.19 2.12
CA GLY A 138 9.71 -6.04 3.30
C GLY A 138 9.91 -7.51 2.96
N ILE A 139 10.08 -8.33 3.99
CA ILE A 139 10.12 -9.77 3.88
C ILE A 139 8.91 -10.33 4.61
N GLY A 140 8.18 -11.20 3.93
CA GLY A 140 7.03 -11.89 4.48
C GLY A 140 7.08 -13.38 4.18
N THR A 141 5.97 -14.07 4.46
CA THR A 141 5.83 -15.50 4.21
C THR A 141 4.62 -15.75 3.34
N ILE A 142 4.81 -16.45 2.24
CA ILE A 142 3.69 -16.92 1.41
C ILE A 142 2.96 -18.02 2.18
N SER A 143 1.67 -17.83 2.42
CA SER A 143 0.82 -18.80 3.14
C SER A 143 0.35 -19.92 2.22
N PHE A 144 -0.12 -19.57 1.02
CA PHE A 144 -0.51 -20.55 0.00
C PHE A 144 -0.52 -19.93 -1.41
N ILE A 145 -0.52 -20.81 -2.42
CA ILE A 145 -0.62 -20.44 -3.83
C ILE A 145 -1.81 -21.19 -4.45
N LYS A 146 -2.63 -20.48 -5.24
CA LYS A 146 -3.73 -21.02 -6.04
C LYS A 146 -3.66 -20.49 -7.46
N GLY A 147 -3.26 -21.33 -8.41
CA GLY A 147 -3.05 -20.91 -9.79
C GLY A 147 -1.97 -19.82 -9.89
N ASN A 148 -2.34 -18.66 -10.40
CA ASN A 148 -1.48 -17.47 -10.51
C ASN A 148 -1.65 -16.47 -9.35
N ARG A 149 -2.33 -16.85 -8.29
CA ARG A 149 -2.57 -16.03 -7.10
C ARG A 149 -1.86 -16.63 -5.91
N PHE A 150 -1.47 -15.79 -4.97
CA PHE A 150 -0.94 -16.20 -3.68
C PHE A 150 -1.62 -15.42 -2.56
N ALA A 151 -1.54 -15.95 -1.36
CA ALA A 151 -1.89 -15.24 -0.14
C ALA A 151 -0.69 -15.23 0.80
N SER A 152 -0.55 -14.12 1.50
CA SER A 152 0.46 -13.92 2.54
C SER A 152 -0.23 -13.27 3.74
N LEU A 153 0.10 -13.72 4.94
CA LEU A 153 -0.27 -13.02 6.15
C LEU A 153 0.83 -12.02 6.48
N GLY A 154 0.43 -10.79 6.80
CA GLY A 154 1.37 -9.73 7.13
C GLY A 154 0.73 -8.66 7.98
N HIS A 155 1.54 -7.68 8.36
CA HIS A 155 1.08 -6.46 9.00
C HIS A 155 0.63 -5.46 7.94
N PRO A 156 -0.32 -4.55 8.25
CA PRO A 156 -0.57 -3.43 7.37
C PRO A 156 0.70 -2.60 7.21
N VAL A 157 0.98 -2.18 5.98
CA VAL A 157 2.01 -1.18 5.72
C VAL A 157 1.44 0.16 6.15
N ALA A 158 2.03 0.76 7.18
CA ALA A 158 1.55 1.99 7.78
C ALA A 158 2.57 3.12 7.62
N GLY A 159 2.06 4.35 7.51
CA GLY A 159 2.86 5.57 7.61
C GLY A 159 3.29 5.85 9.04
N GLU A 160 4.01 6.95 9.24
CA GLU A 160 4.43 7.40 10.58
C GLU A 160 3.24 7.73 11.49
N ASP A 161 2.10 8.08 10.92
CA ASP A 161 0.83 8.32 11.60
C ASP A 161 0.09 7.04 12.01
N GLY A 162 0.66 5.87 11.71
CA GLY A 162 0.07 4.56 11.99
C GLY A 162 -1.10 4.18 11.07
N LYS A 163 -1.45 5.00 10.09
CA LYS A 163 -2.52 4.70 9.12
C LYS A 163 -1.99 3.87 7.96
N PRO A 164 -2.81 2.95 7.41
CA PRO A 164 -2.42 2.17 6.23
C PRO A 164 -2.08 3.07 5.05
N ILE A 165 -0.96 2.77 4.39
CA ILE A 165 -0.55 3.40 3.13
C ILE A 165 -1.26 2.70 1.97
N GLU A 166 -1.78 3.47 1.02
CA GLU A 166 -2.39 2.94 -0.19
C GLU A 166 -1.33 2.36 -1.12
N ILE A 167 -1.48 1.08 -1.46
CA ILE A 167 -0.58 0.35 -2.36
C ILE A 167 -1.21 0.31 -3.74
N ARG A 168 -0.49 0.76 -4.77
CA ARG A 168 -0.91 0.72 -6.17
C ARG A 168 -0.45 -0.52 -6.93
N GLY A 169 0.63 -1.14 -6.44
CA GLY A 169 1.23 -2.29 -7.11
C GLY A 169 2.42 -2.83 -6.33
N GLY A 170 3.21 -3.65 -7.00
CA GLY A 170 4.43 -4.17 -6.42
C GLY A 170 4.94 -5.42 -7.11
N ALA A 171 6.04 -5.93 -6.63
CA ALA A 171 6.69 -7.14 -7.12
C ALA A 171 7.03 -8.09 -5.97
N LEU A 172 7.07 -9.37 -6.32
CA LEU A 172 7.47 -10.45 -5.43
C LEU A 172 8.84 -10.98 -5.87
N TYR A 173 9.74 -11.13 -4.94
CA TYR A 173 11.10 -11.59 -5.18
C TYR A 173 11.43 -12.83 -4.34
N SER A 174 12.28 -13.67 -4.86
CA SER A 174 12.98 -14.63 -4.02
C SER A 174 13.83 -13.88 -3.01
N CYS A 175 13.95 -14.40 -1.79
CA CYS A 175 14.77 -13.76 -0.77
C CYS A 175 15.55 -14.81 0.04
N SER A 176 16.65 -14.35 0.62
CA SER A 176 17.44 -15.13 1.58
C SER A 176 17.35 -14.52 2.96
N ILE A 177 16.99 -15.34 3.96
CA ILE A 177 16.87 -14.91 5.35
C ILE A 177 18.24 -14.95 6.01
N THR A 178 18.66 -13.83 6.60
CA THR A 178 19.93 -13.70 7.33
C THR A 178 19.74 -13.58 8.84
N GLY A 179 18.53 -13.31 9.28
CA GLY A 179 18.23 -13.16 10.70
C GLY A 179 16.75 -13.11 11.03
N VAL A 180 16.42 -13.34 12.29
CA VAL A 180 15.07 -13.29 12.81
C VAL A 180 15.08 -12.48 14.11
N VAL A 181 14.24 -11.46 14.20
CA VAL A 181 13.96 -10.77 15.46
C VAL A 181 12.69 -11.36 16.03
N LYS A 182 12.78 -11.92 17.24
CA LYS A 182 11.63 -12.51 17.92
C LYS A 182 10.63 -11.43 18.30
N GLY A 183 9.35 -11.68 18.02
CA GLY A 183 8.27 -10.79 18.47
C GLY A 183 8.08 -10.85 19.97
N GLU A 184 7.68 -9.72 20.54
CA GLU A 184 7.28 -9.56 21.92
C GLU A 184 5.85 -9.00 21.99
N ARG A 185 5.25 -9.00 23.20
CA ARG A 185 3.89 -8.48 23.35
C ARG A 185 3.83 -7.00 22.97
N GLY A 186 3.05 -6.69 21.93
CA GLY A 186 2.89 -5.32 21.39
C GLY A 186 3.94 -4.93 20.34
N THR A 187 4.95 -5.78 20.10
CA THR A 187 5.95 -5.55 19.05
C THR A 187 6.06 -6.81 18.19
N PRO A 188 5.62 -6.77 16.92
CA PRO A 188 5.71 -7.92 16.03
C PRO A 188 7.16 -8.32 15.78
N GLY A 189 7.37 -9.61 15.51
CA GLY A 189 8.67 -10.11 15.06
C GLY A 189 9.00 -9.65 13.65
N GLU A 190 10.28 -9.72 13.29
CA GLU A 190 10.80 -9.27 12.00
C GLU A 190 11.71 -10.32 11.38
N LEU A 191 11.53 -10.57 10.08
CA LEU A 191 12.48 -11.32 9.27
C LEU A 191 13.47 -10.36 8.62
N ARG A 192 14.76 -10.65 8.70
CA ARG A 192 15.83 -9.90 8.05
C ARG A 192 16.45 -10.72 6.93
N GLY A 193 16.76 -10.10 5.81
CA GLY A 193 17.32 -10.75 4.65
C GLY A 193 17.50 -9.80 3.48
N PHE A 194 17.79 -10.36 2.32
CA PHE A 194 17.96 -9.61 1.08
C PHE A 194 17.21 -10.30 -0.07
N PHE A 195 16.81 -9.51 -1.06
CA PHE A 195 16.19 -10.00 -2.29
C PHE A 195 17.26 -10.62 -3.21
N LEU A 196 16.85 -11.67 -3.94
CA LEU A 196 17.70 -12.38 -4.90
C LEU A 196 17.34 -11.96 -6.33
#